data_84635d9e3885f8fa1e746dce4e36194b
#
_entry.id   84635d9e3885f8fa1e746dce4e36194b
#
_cell.length_a   1.000
_cell.length_b   1.000
_cell.length_c   1.000
_cell.angle_alpha   90.00
_cell.angle_beta   90.00
_cell.angle_gamma   90.00
#
_symmetry.space_group_name_H-M   'P 1'
#
loop_
_entity.id
_entity.type
_entity.pdbx_description
1 polymer ?
#
loop_
_entity_poly.entity_id
_entity_poly.type
_entity_poly.pdbx_seq_one_letter_code
_entity_poly.pdbx_strand_id
1 'polypeptide(L)'
;MGKIKKDFLRGELRRLVLCAAGLVLCLLILLRCYPKLASYQPLPLLGIPAIIGLSALRPAMQSRAAIGSLTDTDRYFLEREYPASHPTYKVWQGEIHLLRSFIVCRNRGRLLFIPIHKIERAEHRFEHAGMWKIPSITFILDTGQSIAIGFSPSHPKDSEAVFTWLQNRLGCEKAIH
;
A
#
# COMPACT_ATOMS: atom_id res chain seq x y z
N MET A 1 -3.02 -9.63 -17.23
CA MET A 1 -2.53 -9.60 -15.82
C MET A 1 -0.99 -9.64 -15.71
N GLY A 2 -0.28 -9.21 -16.78
CA GLY A 2 1.16 -9.43 -16.89
C GLY A 2 2.01 -8.50 -16.03
N LYS A 3 1.95 -7.17 -16.20
CA LYS A 3 2.94 -6.23 -15.64
C LYS A 3 2.66 -5.90 -14.17
N ILE A 4 1.41 -5.58 -13.82
CA ILE A 4 1.03 -5.27 -12.42
C ILE A 4 1.29 -6.47 -11.51
N LYS A 5 0.86 -7.66 -11.93
CA LYS A 5 1.09 -8.90 -11.17
C LYS A 5 2.58 -9.21 -11.04
N LYS A 6 3.36 -8.92 -12.09
CA LYS A 6 4.81 -9.17 -12.13
C LYS A 6 5.58 -8.20 -11.22
N ASP A 7 5.25 -6.92 -11.27
CA ASP A 7 5.88 -5.90 -10.41
C ASP A 7 5.49 -6.08 -8.94
N PHE A 8 4.22 -6.41 -8.70
CA PHE A 8 3.73 -6.79 -7.39
C PHE A 8 4.43 -8.04 -6.85
N LEU A 9 4.44 -9.14 -7.62
CA LEU A 9 5.07 -10.40 -7.21
C LEU A 9 6.57 -10.25 -6.96
N ARG A 10 7.30 -9.44 -7.74
CA ARG A 10 8.72 -9.17 -7.49
C ARG A 10 8.95 -8.47 -6.15
N GLY A 11 8.14 -7.48 -5.83
CA GLY A 11 8.25 -6.77 -4.55
C GLY A 11 7.93 -7.67 -3.36
N GLU A 12 6.89 -8.49 -3.48
CA GLU A 12 6.47 -9.44 -2.44
C GLU A 12 7.44 -10.61 -2.31
N LEU A 13 7.91 -11.16 -3.42
CA LEU A 13 8.91 -12.25 -3.42
C LEU A 13 10.20 -11.80 -2.72
N ARG A 14 10.69 -10.59 -3.03
CA ARG A 14 11.88 -10.04 -2.36
C ARG A 14 11.69 -9.91 -0.85
N ARG A 15 10.51 -9.47 -0.39
CA ARG A 15 10.18 -9.40 1.04
C ARG A 15 10.09 -10.78 1.69
N LEU A 16 9.43 -11.73 1.03
CA LEU A 16 9.32 -13.11 1.51
C LEU A 16 10.70 -13.75 1.64
N VAL A 17 11.58 -13.53 0.65
CA VAL A 17 12.97 -14.03 0.70
C VAL A 17 13.75 -13.40 1.86
N LEU A 18 13.61 -12.08 2.07
CA LEU A 18 14.26 -11.41 3.20
C LEU A 18 13.73 -11.89 4.56
N CYS A 19 12.42 -12.09 4.68
CA CYS A 19 11.81 -12.66 5.89
C CYS A 19 12.25 -14.10 6.13
N ALA A 20 12.29 -14.93 5.09
CA ALA A 20 12.77 -16.32 5.19
C ALA A 20 14.25 -16.38 5.58
N ALA A 21 15.10 -15.54 4.96
CA ALA A 21 16.50 -15.43 5.33
C ALA A 21 16.69 -14.97 6.78
N GLY A 22 15.91 -13.99 7.23
CA GLY A 22 15.90 -13.54 8.62
C GLY A 22 15.48 -14.64 9.60
N LEU A 23 14.44 -15.42 9.26
CA LEU A 23 14.00 -16.58 10.06
C LEU A 23 15.09 -17.66 10.16
N VAL A 24 15.73 -17.99 9.03
CA VAL A 24 16.82 -18.96 9.01
C VAL A 24 18.01 -18.48 9.86
N LEU A 25 18.36 -17.20 9.76
CA LEU A 25 19.44 -16.61 10.55
C LEU A 25 19.11 -16.65 12.06
N CYS A 26 17.89 -16.28 12.43
CA CYS A 26 17.42 -16.39 13.82
C CYS A 26 17.47 -17.83 14.32
N LEU A 27 17.07 -18.80 13.51
CA LEU A 27 17.11 -20.22 13.84
C LEU A 27 18.54 -20.73 14.05
N LEU A 28 19.47 -20.32 13.19
CA LEU A 28 20.89 -20.65 13.32
C LEU A 28 21.51 -20.07 14.60
N ILE A 29 21.18 -18.81 14.93
CA ILE A 29 21.62 -18.17 16.16
C ILE A 29 21.07 -18.92 17.38
N LEU A 30 19.78 -19.26 17.36
CA LEU A 30 19.15 -20.04 18.42
C LEU A 30 19.82 -21.41 18.59
N LEU A 31 20.05 -22.16 17.52
CA LEU A 31 20.72 -23.45 17.58
C LEU A 31 22.14 -23.35 18.17
N ARG A 32 22.85 -22.28 17.84
CA ARG A 32 24.22 -22.06 18.33
C ARG A 32 24.26 -21.62 19.80
N CYS A 33 23.22 -20.89 20.26
CA CYS A 33 23.11 -20.42 21.63
C CYS A 33 22.36 -21.40 22.54
N TYR A 34 21.67 -22.39 21.97
CA TYR A 34 20.84 -23.35 22.71
C TYR A 34 21.56 -24.10 23.83
N PRO A 35 22.82 -24.55 23.67
CA PRO A 35 23.55 -25.22 24.75
C PRO A 35 23.77 -24.34 25.99
N LYS A 36 23.82 -23.00 25.78
CA LYS A 36 24.00 -22.01 26.86
C LYS A 36 22.66 -21.51 27.45
N LEU A 37 21.57 -21.68 26.72
CA LEU A 37 20.22 -21.23 27.06
C LEU A 37 19.30 -22.35 27.55
N ALA A 38 19.79 -23.56 27.68
CA ALA A 38 19.01 -24.75 28.07
C ALA A 38 18.31 -24.62 29.43
N SER A 39 18.74 -23.67 30.28
CA SER A 39 18.11 -23.34 31.56
C SER A 39 16.98 -22.30 31.43
N TYR A 40 16.79 -21.66 30.28
CA TYR A 40 15.73 -20.68 30.04
C TYR A 40 14.72 -21.26 29.04
N GLN A 41 13.42 -21.14 29.36
CA GLN A 41 12.36 -21.64 28.48
C GLN A 41 12.46 -20.96 27.09
N PRO A 42 12.71 -21.73 25.99
CA PRO A 42 12.97 -21.14 24.66
C PRO A 42 11.73 -20.64 23.93
N LEU A 43 10.52 -20.85 24.49
CA LEU A 43 9.23 -20.50 23.88
C LEU A 43 9.10 -19.02 23.47
N PRO A 44 9.50 -18.01 24.30
CA PRO A 44 9.36 -16.60 23.90
C PRO A 44 10.25 -16.22 22.72
N LEU A 45 11.43 -16.83 22.60
CA LEU A 45 12.40 -16.56 21.53
C LEU A 45 11.95 -17.05 20.16
N LEU A 46 11.15 -18.13 20.11
CA LEU A 46 10.56 -18.63 18.87
C LEU A 46 9.32 -17.82 18.45
N GLY A 47 8.63 -17.19 19.40
CA GLY A 47 7.47 -16.35 19.11
C GLY A 47 7.79 -15.07 18.33
N ILE A 48 8.93 -14.45 18.59
CA ILE A 48 9.33 -13.19 17.93
C ILE A 48 9.48 -13.34 16.41
N PRO A 49 10.27 -14.29 15.86
CA PRO A 49 10.38 -14.47 14.42
C PRO A 49 9.07 -14.91 13.77
N ALA A 50 8.22 -15.68 14.47
CA ALA A 50 6.90 -16.05 13.96
C ALA A 50 5.97 -14.82 13.82
N ILE A 51 5.95 -13.91 14.80
CA ILE A 51 5.18 -12.67 14.77
C ILE A 51 5.67 -11.77 13.63
N ILE A 52 7.00 -11.64 13.46
CA ILE A 52 7.60 -10.86 12.37
C ILE A 52 7.21 -11.46 11.00
N GLY A 53 7.31 -12.78 10.85
CA GLY A 53 6.91 -13.47 9.62
C GLY A 53 5.43 -13.28 9.28
N LEU A 54 4.54 -13.44 10.25
CA LEU A 54 3.09 -13.23 10.09
C LEU A 54 2.76 -11.77 9.77
N SER A 55 3.44 -10.82 10.39
CA SER A 55 3.26 -9.39 10.10
C SER A 55 3.66 -9.02 8.68
N ALA A 56 4.67 -9.68 8.13
CA ALA A 56 5.12 -9.48 6.74
C ALA A 56 4.18 -10.12 5.70
N LEU A 57 3.50 -11.22 6.05
CA LEU A 57 2.53 -11.89 5.17
C LEU A 57 1.20 -11.12 5.05
N ARG A 58 0.78 -10.44 6.11
CA ARG A 58 -0.49 -9.72 6.14
C ARG A 58 -0.69 -8.72 4.99
N PRO A 59 0.29 -7.85 4.63
CA PRO A 59 0.15 -6.95 3.49
C PRO A 59 -0.02 -7.69 2.15
N ALA A 60 0.70 -8.80 1.95
CA ALA A 60 0.59 -9.61 0.74
C ALA A 60 -0.81 -10.23 0.57
N MET A 61 -1.38 -10.76 1.67
CA MET A 61 -2.74 -11.30 1.67
C MET A 61 -3.78 -10.21 1.36
N GLN A 62 -3.65 -9.03 1.96
CA GLN A 62 -4.55 -7.90 1.72
C GLN A 62 -4.49 -7.40 0.29
N SER A 63 -3.30 -7.34 -0.30
CA SER A 63 -3.13 -6.93 -1.70
C SER A 63 -3.69 -7.96 -2.67
N ARG A 64 -3.57 -9.25 -2.36
CA ARG A 64 -4.21 -10.33 -3.14
C ARG A 64 -5.73 -10.21 -3.07
N ALA A 65 -6.29 -9.95 -1.89
CA ALA A 65 -7.72 -9.73 -1.72
C ALA A 65 -8.19 -8.50 -2.51
N ALA A 66 -7.45 -7.38 -2.46
CA ALA A 66 -7.76 -6.17 -3.21
C ALA A 66 -7.74 -6.39 -4.74
N ILE A 67 -6.77 -7.17 -5.27
CA ILE A 67 -6.75 -7.55 -6.68
C ILE A 67 -7.92 -8.51 -7.01
N GLY A 68 -8.25 -9.41 -6.08
CA GLY A 68 -9.35 -10.37 -6.23
C GLY A 68 -10.73 -9.72 -6.25
N SER A 69 -10.91 -8.60 -5.57
CA SER A 69 -12.18 -7.85 -5.51
C SER A 69 -12.45 -6.98 -6.74
N LEU A 70 -11.48 -6.79 -7.63
CA LEU A 70 -11.68 -6.04 -8.87
C LEU A 70 -12.55 -6.83 -9.84
N THR A 71 -13.51 -6.15 -10.48
CA THR A 71 -14.29 -6.70 -11.58
C THR A 71 -13.39 -6.99 -12.79
N ASP A 72 -13.84 -7.83 -13.72
CA ASP A 72 -13.06 -8.12 -14.93
C ASP A 72 -12.87 -6.87 -15.79
N THR A 73 -13.85 -5.98 -15.82
CA THR A 73 -13.79 -4.67 -16.48
C THR A 73 -12.72 -3.78 -15.84
N ASP A 74 -12.71 -3.68 -14.50
CA ASP A 74 -11.72 -2.92 -13.76
C ASP A 74 -10.31 -3.44 -14.00
N ARG A 75 -10.15 -4.76 -14.02
CA ARG A 75 -8.86 -5.40 -14.34
C ARG A 75 -8.38 -5.05 -15.75
N TYR A 76 -9.27 -5.07 -16.73
CA TYR A 76 -8.94 -4.71 -18.10
C TYR A 76 -8.42 -3.28 -18.21
N PHE A 77 -9.14 -2.30 -17.63
CA PHE A 77 -8.70 -0.90 -17.62
C PHE A 77 -7.37 -0.72 -16.90
N LEU A 78 -7.23 -1.32 -15.72
CA LEU A 78 -6.01 -1.24 -14.93
C LEU A 78 -4.80 -1.82 -15.68
N GLU A 79 -4.94 -2.95 -16.36
CA GLU A 79 -3.88 -3.57 -17.15
C GLU A 79 -3.47 -2.74 -18.36
N ARG A 80 -4.40 -2.02 -18.95
CA ARG A 80 -4.15 -1.14 -20.09
C ARG A 80 -3.48 0.16 -19.68
N GLU A 81 -3.90 0.75 -18.58
CA GLU A 81 -3.43 2.06 -18.12
C GLU A 81 -2.13 2.00 -17.32
N TYR A 82 -1.94 1.00 -16.47
CA TYR A 82 -0.79 0.92 -15.56
C TYR A 82 0.58 0.85 -16.26
N PRO A 83 0.74 0.19 -17.43
CA PRO A 83 2.01 0.17 -18.16
C PRO A 83 2.36 1.49 -18.82
N ALA A 84 1.38 2.37 -19.04
CA ALA A 84 1.59 3.68 -19.63
C ALA A 84 2.31 4.63 -18.67
N SER A 85 2.92 5.69 -19.19
CA SER A 85 3.49 6.75 -18.36
C SER A 85 2.36 7.48 -17.64
N HIS A 86 2.45 7.58 -16.32
CA HIS A 86 1.47 8.25 -15.48
C HIS A 86 2.17 9.01 -14.34
N PRO A 87 1.54 10.08 -13.80
CA PRO A 87 2.06 10.80 -12.65
C PRO A 87 2.16 9.89 -11.42
N THR A 88 3.30 9.96 -10.75
CA THR A 88 3.57 9.19 -9.52
C THR A 88 4.09 10.13 -8.44
N TYR A 89 3.51 10.06 -7.25
CA TYR A 89 3.85 10.91 -6.12
C TYR A 89 4.17 10.09 -4.88
N LYS A 90 4.93 10.68 -3.96
CA LYS A 90 5.34 10.01 -2.71
C LYS A 90 4.28 10.20 -1.62
N VAL A 91 3.81 9.08 -1.10
CA VAL A 91 2.96 9.03 0.08
C VAL A 91 3.75 8.53 1.30
N TRP A 92 3.14 8.60 2.49
CA TRP A 92 3.75 8.07 3.70
C TRP A 92 4.04 6.57 3.56
N GLN A 93 5.33 6.24 3.43
CA GLN A 93 5.84 4.86 3.25
C GLN A 93 5.39 4.16 1.95
N GLY A 94 5.27 4.93 0.87
CA GLY A 94 4.90 4.35 -0.41
C GLY A 94 4.82 5.35 -1.55
N GLU A 95 3.97 5.04 -2.50
CA GLU A 95 3.73 5.85 -3.69
C GLU A 95 2.28 5.75 -4.15
N ILE A 96 1.80 6.80 -4.80
CA ILE A 96 0.49 6.88 -5.42
C ILE A 96 0.67 7.11 -6.92
N HIS A 97 -0.03 6.32 -7.72
CA HIS A 97 -0.04 6.38 -9.17
C HIS A 97 -1.40 6.89 -9.62
N LEU A 98 -1.42 7.97 -10.39
CA LEU A 98 -2.66 8.56 -10.92
C LEU A 98 -2.88 8.04 -12.34
N LEU A 99 -3.77 7.08 -12.49
CA LEU A 99 -4.20 6.54 -13.78
C LEU A 99 -5.44 7.29 -14.28
N ARG A 100 -5.82 7.05 -15.52
CA ARG A 100 -6.99 7.68 -16.11
C ARG A 100 -8.30 7.29 -15.40
N SER A 101 -8.45 6.01 -15.06
CA SER A 101 -9.68 5.44 -14.47
C SER A 101 -9.51 5.07 -13.00
N PHE A 102 -8.26 5.02 -12.50
CA PHE A 102 -7.95 4.54 -11.16
C PHE A 102 -6.88 5.37 -10.48
N ILE A 103 -6.97 5.42 -9.16
CA ILE A 103 -5.86 5.79 -8.28
C ILE A 103 -5.32 4.49 -7.68
N VAL A 104 -4.04 4.22 -7.90
CA VAL A 104 -3.36 3.06 -7.33
C VAL A 104 -2.41 3.55 -6.25
N CYS A 105 -2.71 3.24 -4.99
CA CYS A 105 -1.86 3.58 -3.87
C CYS A 105 -1.15 2.34 -3.34
N ARG A 106 0.17 2.42 -3.26
CA ARG A 106 1.02 1.43 -2.61
C ARG A 106 1.52 2.02 -1.30
N ASN A 107 1.00 1.55 -0.18
CA ASN A 107 1.39 2.03 1.15
C ASN A 107 1.72 0.84 2.05
N ARG A 108 2.91 0.84 2.68
CA ARG A 108 3.39 -0.24 3.56
C ARG A 108 3.25 -1.65 2.97
N GLY A 109 3.32 -1.78 1.63
CA GLY A 109 3.13 -3.06 0.95
C GLY A 109 1.69 -3.45 0.68
N ARG A 110 0.72 -2.64 1.06
CA ARG A 110 -0.67 -2.80 0.61
C ARG A 110 -0.86 -2.10 -0.72
N LEU A 111 -1.58 -2.76 -1.62
CA LEU A 111 -2.13 -2.14 -2.81
C LEU A 111 -3.57 -1.77 -2.55
N LEU A 112 -3.90 -0.53 -2.85
CA LEU A 112 -5.23 -0.01 -2.79
C LEU A 112 -5.60 0.51 -4.18
N PHE A 113 -6.74 0.09 -4.70
CA PHE A 113 -7.27 0.52 -5.98
C PHE A 113 -8.54 1.33 -5.73
N ILE A 114 -8.54 2.58 -6.14
CA ILE A 114 -9.68 3.48 -5.98
C ILE A 114 -10.15 3.85 -7.39
N PRO A 115 -11.30 3.33 -7.85
CA PRO A 115 -11.90 3.75 -9.12
C PRO A 115 -12.33 5.22 -9.04
N ILE A 116 -11.93 6.05 -10.00
CA ILE A 116 -12.21 7.49 -9.97
C ILE A 116 -13.71 7.76 -10.04
N HIS A 117 -14.45 7.00 -10.83
CA HIS A 117 -15.90 7.15 -10.99
C HIS A 117 -16.69 6.87 -9.69
N LYS A 118 -16.08 6.18 -8.71
CA LYS A 118 -16.67 5.94 -7.38
C LYS A 118 -16.32 7.00 -6.35
N ILE A 119 -15.50 7.98 -6.71
CA ILE A 119 -15.13 9.05 -5.80
C ILE A 119 -16.21 10.13 -5.89
N GLU A 120 -16.99 10.28 -4.82
CA GLU A 120 -17.97 11.36 -4.71
C GLU A 120 -17.29 12.70 -4.41
N ARG A 121 -16.35 12.68 -3.47
CA ARG A 121 -15.64 13.86 -2.98
C ARG A 121 -14.25 13.52 -2.49
N ALA A 122 -13.31 14.44 -2.67
CA ALA A 122 -11.98 14.38 -2.09
C ALA A 122 -11.76 15.60 -1.18
N GLU A 123 -11.19 15.38 0.00
CA GLU A 123 -10.87 16.41 0.96
C GLU A 123 -9.39 16.41 1.28
N HIS A 124 -8.75 17.59 1.21
CA HIS A 124 -7.38 17.78 1.63
C HIS A 124 -7.36 18.25 3.08
N ARG A 125 -6.73 17.47 3.95
CA ARG A 125 -6.65 17.72 5.39
C ARG A 125 -5.22 17.53 5.89
N PHE A 126 -4.94 18.05 7.09
CA PHE A 126 -3.72 17.74 7.81
C PHE A 126 -4.06 16.85 9.00
N GLU A 127 -3.44 15.70 9.06
CA GLU A 127 -3.55 14.79 10.20
C GLU A 127 -2.36 15.01 11.15
N HIS A 128 -2.61 14.88 12.44
CA HIS A 128 -1.57 14.95 13.45
C HIS A 128 -1.10 13.54 13.81
N ALA A 129 0.18 13.25 13.56
CA ALA A 129 0.83 12.05 14.03
C ALA A 129 1.93 12.43 15.02
N GLY A 130 1.56 12.52 16.29
CA GLY A 130 2.41 13.10 17.34
C GLY A 130 2.68 14.57 17.06
N MET A 131 3.96 14.97 16.96
CA MET A 131 4.38 16.35 16.63
C MET A 131 4.36 16.67 15.14
N TRP A 132 4.08 15.71 14.26
CA TRP A 132 4.14 15.89 12.81
C TRP A 132 2.76 16.21 12.26
N LYS A 133 2.70 17.27 11.43
CA LYS A 133 1.55 17.51 10.56
C LYS A 133 1.76 16.76 9.25
N ILE A 134 0.93 15.77 8.99
CA ILE A 134 0.98 14.94 7.79
C ILE A 134 -0.13 15.40 6.87
N PRO A 135 0.17 15.94 5.68
CA PRO A 135 -0.87 16.23 4.70
C PRO A 135 -1.53 14.92 4.27
N SER A 136 -2.85 14.88 4.25
CA SER A 136 -3.63 13.71 3.86
C SER A 136 -4.74 14.10 2.88
N ILE A 137 -5.10 13.17 1.99
CA ILE A 137 -6.26 13.26 1.14
C ILE A 137 -7.22 12.15 1.56
N THR A 138 -8.44 12.56 1.91
CA THR A 138 -9.53 11.64 2.23
C THR A 138 -10.45 11.55 1.02
N PHE A 139 -10.58 10.36 0.46
CA PHE A 139 -11.51 10.03 -0.62
C PHE A 139 -12.81 9.54 0.00
N ILE A 140 -13.91 10.15 -0.35
CA ILE A 140 -15.27 9.74 0.04
C ILE A 140 -15.87 9.07 -1.19
N LEU A 141 -16.22 7.80 -1.05
CA LEU A 141 -16.80 7.00 -2.13
C LEU A 141 -18.31 7.12 -2.15
N ASP A 142 -18.93 6.80 -3.28
CA ASP A 142 -20.38 6.74 -3.49
C ASP A 142 -21.10 5.80 -2.51
N THR A 143 -20.37 4.83 -1.95
CA THR A 143 -20.85 3.92 -0.90
C THR A 143 -20.87 4.55 0.51
N GLY A 144 -20.44 5.81 0.67
CA GLY A 144 -20.20 6.45 1.96
C GLY A 144 -18.91 6.00 2.67
N GLN A 145 -18.16 5.09 2.09
CA GLN A 145 -16.87 4.66 2.64
C GLN A 145 -15.81 5.74 2.44
N SER A 146 -15.00 5.99 3.47
CA SER A 146 -13.89 6.95 3.39
C SER A 146 -12.54 6.23 3.42
N ILE A 147 -11.60 6.72 2.58
CA ILE A 147 -10.24 6.20 2.47
C ILE A 147 -9.28 7.38 2.60
N ALA A 148 -8.48 7.40 3.65
CA ALA A 148 -7.46 8.43 3.88
C ALA A 148 -6.08 7.95 3.44
N ILE A 149 -5.36 8.80 2.71
CA ILE A 149 -3.98 8.57 2.27
C ILE A 149 -3.12 9.72 2.77
N GLY A 150 -2.20 9.42 3.68
CA GLY A 150 -1.22 10.38 4.19
C GLY A 150 -0.02 10.54 3.26
N PHE A 151 0.46 11.76 3.05
CA PHE A 151 1.61 12.07 2.23
C PHE A 151 2.87 12.24 3.05
N SER A 152 4.03 12.08 2.40
CA SER A 152 5.30 12.27 3.07
C SER A 152 5.51 13.73 3.48
N PRO A 153 5.85 14.03 4.75
CA PRO A 153 6.18 15.40 5.16
C PRO A 153 7.37 15.99 4.40
N SER A 154 8.25 15.13 3.85
CA SER A 154 9.39 15.55 3.04
C SER A 154 8.99 16.05 1.64
N HIS A 155 7.76 15.75 1.20
CA HIS A 155 7.23 16.11 -0.13
C HIS A 155 5.82 16.70 0.01
N PRO A 156 5.65 17.85 0.70
CA PRO A 156 4.32 18.40 0.98
C PRO A 156 3.57 18.83 -0.30
N LYS A 157 4.31 19.24 -1.34
CA LYS A 157 3.74 19.63 -2.65
C LYS A 157 3.07 18.46 -3.39
N ASP A 158 3.44 17.22 -3.08
CA ASP A 158 2.85 16.06 -3.72
C ASP A 158 1.36 15.92 -3.37
N SER A 159 0.95 16.24 -2.15
CA SER A 159 -0.45 16.21 -1.75
C SER A 159 -1.30 17.27 -2.47
N GLU A 160 -0.76 18.47 -2.64
CA GLU A 160 -1.43 19.55 -3.37
C GLU A 160 -1.56 19.22 -4.86
N ALA A 161 -0.50 18.67 -5.47
CA ALA A 161 -0.51 18.26 -6.87
C ALA A 161 -1.54 17.17 -7.14
N VAL A 162 -1.60 16.15 -6.26
CA VAL A 162 -2.61 15.08 -6.35
C VAL A 162 -4.01 15.63 -6.15
N PHE A 163 -4.20 16.51 -5.17
CA PHE A 163 -5.52 17.09 -4.90
C PHE A 163 -6.01 17.99 -6.06
N THR A 164 -5.13 18.82 -6.63
CA THR A 164 -5.44 19.65 -7.80
C THR A 164 -5.78 18.78 -9.01
N TRP A 165 -5.03 17.70 -9.24
CA TRP A 165 -5.32 16.76 -10.32
C TRP A 165 -6.71 16.12 -10.14
N LEU A 166 -7.06 15.73 -8.92
CA LEU A 166 -8.37 15.18 -8.58
C LEU A 166 -9.50 16.18 -8.81
N GLN A 167 -9.34 17.42 -8.33
CA GLN A 167 -10.35 18.46 -8.51
C GLN A 167 -10.65 18.71 -9.98
N ASN A 168 -9.58 18.81 -10.80
CA ASN A 168 -9.74 18.96 -12.24
C ASN A 168 -10.46 17.76 -12.87
N ARG A 169 -10.18 16.56 -12.39
CA ARG A 169 -10.78 15.33 -12.93
C ARG A 169 -12.24 15.18 -12.52
N LEU A 170 -12.55 15.31 -11.24
CA LEU A 170 -13.90 15.22 -10.70
C LEU A 170 -14.79 16.36 -11.20
N GLY A 171 -14.23 17.56 -11.39
CA GLY A 171 -14.96 18.69 -11.97
C GLY A 171 -15.33 18.47 -13.44
N CYS A 172 -14.46 17.83 -14.21
CA CYS A 172 -14.75 17.46 -15.61
C CYS A 172 -15.80 16.34 -15.71
N GLU A 173 -15.81 15.37 -14.80
CA GLU A 173 -16.77 14.27 -14.83
C GLU A 173 -18.20 14.72 -14.40
N LYS A 174 -18.31 15.67 -13.46
CA LYS A 174 -19.61 16.23 -13.05
C LYS A 174 -20.24 17.19 -14.08
N ALA A 175 -19.45 17.71 -15.03
CA ALA A 175 -19.95 18.58 -16.11
C ALA A 175 -20.56 17.79 -17.30
N ILE A 176 -20.47 16.46 -17.29
CA ILE A 176 -20.93 15.58 -18.39
C ILE A 176 -22.28 14.89 -18.02
N HIS A 177 -22.77 15.06 -16.81
CA HIS A 177 -24.08 14.60 -16.34
C HIS A 177 -25.03 15.77 -16.09
#